data_7c2f67d8c8fe0a6190a03349b2c1c904
#
_entry.id   7c2f67d8c8fe0a6190a03349b2c1c904
#
_cell.length_a   1.000
_cell.length_b   1.000
_cell.length_c   1.000
_cell.angle_alpha   90.00
_cell.angle_beta   90.00
_cell.angle_gamma   90.00
#
_symmetry.space_group_name_H-M   'P 1'
#
loop_
_entity.id
_entity.type
_entity.pdbx_description
1 polymer ?
#
loop_
_entity_poly.entity_id
_entity_poly.type
_entity_poly.pdbx_seq_one_letter_code
_entity_poly.pdbx_strand_id
1 'polypeptide(L)'
;MSYLIKIVISIFLLFHPIHSYANDEKKITVSHLIQSAELTLKKINKNSDIKNFENYLENCRAILIFPEVYEGGFFFGAKGGNGLLLIRKSKNKFTGPFFYSIGGLSVGLQFGAKSGKVVMTVMTNRGLKSILKERLKFGVDVDAVVVSDGIGYSAESTLRLADIYSFTDNKGLFLGSSIEGSYLQPRNDLNRMLYKKDLDSDEILKQEKPKNEISNIIKIIENIIGNKSEKK
;
A
#
# COMPACT_ATOMS: atom_id res chain seq x y z
N MET A 1 45.75 -11.85 31.46
CA MET A 1 44.85 -10.67 31.31
C MET A 1 44.89 -10.01 29.92
N SER A 2 45.96 -10.12 29.16
CA SER A 2 46.12 -9.48 27.82
C SER A 2 45.38 -10.18 26.70
N TYR A 3 45.20 -11.50 26.70
CA TYR A 3 44.53 -12.26 25.61
C TYR A 3 42.99 -12.13 25.62
N LEU A 4 42.35 -12.08 26.80
CA LEU A 4 40.90 -11.91 26.91
C LEU A 4 40.45 -10.54 26.43
N ILE A 5 41.22 -9.49 26.68
CA ILE A 5 40.90 -8.12 26.26
C ILE A 5 41.00 -8.02 24.73
N LYS A 6 41.95 -8.69 24.07
CA LYS A 6 42.03 -8.71 22.59
C LYS A 6 40.88 -9.45 21.92
N ILE A 7 40.38 -10.53 22.54
CA ILE A 7 39.21 -11.26 22.04
C ILE A 7 37.91 -10.43 22.17
N VAL A 8 37.72 -9.73 23.28
CA VAL A 8 36.55 -8.87 23.52
C VAL A 8 36.55 -7.67 22.56
N ILE A 9 37.69 -7.05 22.28
CA ILE A 9 37.81 -5.95 21.33
C ILE A 9 37.58 -6.45 19.90
N SER A 10 38.04 -7.65 19.54
CA SER A 10 37.83 -8.24 18.20
C SER A 10 36.36 -8.59 17.95
N ILE A 11 35.61 -9.01 18.96
CA ILE A 11 34.16 -9.28 18.88
C ILE A 11 33.36 -7.97 18.75
N PHE A 12 33.80 -6.90 19.42
CA PHE A 12 33.14 -5.60 19.35
C PHE A 12 33.28 -4.90 17.99
N LEU A 13 34.40 -5.15 17.28
CA LEU A 13 34.62 -4.60 15.93
C LEU A 13 33.83 -5.32 14.82
N LEU A 14 33.36 -6.54 15.07
CA LEU A 14 32.52 -7.28 14.10
C LEU A 14 31.03 -6.90 14.15
N PHE A 15 30.59 -6.21 15.20
CA PHE A 15 29.17 -5.84 15.35
C PHE A 15 28.81 -4.45 14.82
N HIS A 16 29.75 -3.58 14.55
CA HIS A 16 29.48 -2.21 14.09
C HIS A 16 29.04 -2.07 12.61
N PRO A 17 29.52 -2.87 11.63
CA PRO A 17 29.09 -2.71 10.25
C PRO A 17 27.66 -3.19 9.97
N ILE A 18 27.16 -4.20 10.70
CA ILE A 18 25.86 -4.82 10.39
C ILE A 18 24.69 -3.83 10.58
N HIS A 19 24.77 -2.94 11.55
CA HIS A 19 23.70 -1.94 11.82
C HIS A 19 23.65 -0.84 10.74
N SER A 20 24.78 -0.46 10.18
CA SER A 20 24.87 0.53 9.10
C SER A 20 24.28 -0.03 7.81
N TYR A 21 24.64 -1.23 7.40
CA TYR A 21 24.10 -1.88 6.21
C TYR A 21 22.59 -2.07 6.26
N ALA A 22 22.04 -2.52 7.38
CA ALA A 22 20.61 -2.70 7.55
C ALA A 22 19.82 -1.37 7.47
N ASN A 23 20.41 -0.26 7.88
CA ASN A 23 19.82 1.07 7.77
C ASN A 23 19.84 1.60 6.34
N ASP A 24 20.93 1.39 5.61
CA ASP A 24 21.05 1.82 4.22
C ASP A 24 20.10 1.00 3.33
N GLU A 25 19.98 -0.30 3.53
CA GLU A 25 19.04 -1.15 2.82
C GLU A 25 17.58 -0.70 3.02
N LYS A 26 17.17 -0.37 4.25
CA LYS A 26 15.83 0.16 4.52
C LYS A 26 15.60 1.52 3.88
N LYS A 27 16.59 2.38 3.84
CA LYS A 27 16.51 3.69 3.21
C LYS A 27 16.33 3.55 1.68
N ILE A 28 17.04 2.63 1.06
CA ILE A 28 16.88 2.28 -0.36
C ILE A 28 15.47 1.74 -0.59
N THR A 29 14.98 0.86 0.27
CA THR A 29 13.63 0.29 0.20
C THR A 29 12.56 1.38 0.28
N VAL A 30 12.65 2.33 1.21
CA VAL A 30 11.72 3.46 1.34
C VAL A 30 11.70 4.30 0.07
N SER A 31 12.86 4.69 -0.43
CA SER A 31 12.97 5.51 -1.65
C SER A 31 12.42 4.79 -2.88
N HIS A 32 12.72 3.50 -3.02
CA HIS A 32 12.23 2.67 -4.11
C HIS A 32 10.70 2.50 -4.06
N LEU A 33 10.11 2.27 -2.88
CA LEU A 33 8.66 2.16 -2.72
C LEU A 33 7.95 3.45 -3.13
N ILE A 34 8.47 4.61 -2.73
CA ILE A 34 7.89 5.91 -3.07
C ILE A 34 7.95 6.14 -4.58
N GLN A 35 9.12 5.95 -5.20
CA GLN A 35 9.30 6.12 -6.64
C GLN A 35 8.43 5.15 -7.45
N SER A 36 8.34 3.90 -7.02
CA SER A 36 7.52 2.89 -7.68
C SER A 36 6.02 3.16 -7.51
N ALA A 37 5.60 3.79 -6.41
CA ALA A 37 4.23 4.23 -6.19
C ALA A 37 3.80 5.34 -7.16
N GLU A 38 4.70 6.29 -7.49
CA GLU A 38 4.46 7.30 -8.52
C GLU A 38 4.15 6.67 -9.88
N LEU A 39 4.98 5.70 -10.29
CA LEU A 39 4.80 4.96 -11.55
C LEU A 39 3.52 4.13 -11.54
N THR A 40 3.16 3.57 -10.39
CA THR A 40 1.95 2.78 -10.20
C THR A 40 0.70 3.62 -10.42
N LEU A 41 0.60 4.79 -9.78
CA LEU A 41 -0.53 5.70 -9.97
C LEU A 41 -0.69 6.11 -11.44
N LYS A 42 0.42 6.47 -12.10
CA LYS A 42 0.41 6.84 -13.53
C LYS A 42 -0.08 5.67 -14.40
N LYS A 43 0.35 4.44 -14.09
CA LYS A 43 -0.02 3.26 -14.86
C LYS A 43 -1.49 2.91 -14.69
N ILE A 44 -2.00 2.90 -13.44
CA ILE A 44 -3.40 2.64 -13.14
C ILE A 44 -4.31 3.68 -13.81
N ASN A 45 -3.96 4.97 -13.72
CA ASN A 45 -4.74 6.04 -14.34
C ASN A 45 -4.78 5.99 -15.87
N LYS A 46 -3.73 5.46 -16.50
CA LYS A 46 -3.66 5.31 -17.97
C LYS A 46 -4.28 4.02 -18.48
N ASN A 47 -4.65 3.10 -17.62
CA ASN A 47 -5.23 1.83 -18.01
C ASN A 47 -6.69 2.02 -18.46
N SER A 48 -6.96 1.84 -19.75
CA SER A 48 -8.28 2.00 -20.35
C SER A 48 -9.33 1.03 -19.79
N ASP A 49 -8.88 -0.08 -19.22
CA ASP A 49 -9.74 -1.09 -18.61
C ASP A 49 -10.23 -0.65 -17.22
N ILE A 50 -9.60 0.36 -16.63
CA ILE A 50 -9.97 0.89 -15.31
C ILE A 50 -10.80 2.16 -15.50
N LYS A 51 -12.12 2.01 -15.39
CA LYS A 51 -13.05 3.13 -15.54
C LYS A 51 -13.30 3.83 -14.21
N ASN A 52 -13.52 5.15 -14.28
CA ASN A 52 -13.92 5.99 -13.14
C ASN A 52 -12.92 6.03 -11.97
N PHE A 53 -11.64 5.66 -12.17
CA PHE A 53 -10.63 5.71 -11.14
C PHE A 53 -10.51 7.10 -10.51
N GLU A 54 -10.62 8.16 -11.32
CA GLU A 54 -10.56 9.56 -10.89
C GLU A 54 -11.68 9.90 -9.89
N ASN A 55 -12.88 9.33 -10.08
CA ASN A 55 -14.00 9.54 -9.16
C ASN A 55 -13.75 8.93 -7.80
N TYR A 56 -13.21 7.71 -7.76
CA TYR A 56 -12.84 7.07 -6.50
C TYR A 56 -11.69 7.81 -5.82
N LEU A 57 -10.71 8.24 -6.60
CA LEU A 57 -9.56 8.99 -6.10
C LEU A 57 -9.98 10.35 -5.53
N GLU A 58 -10.91 11.06 -6.16
CA GLU A 58 -11.43 12.33 -5.70
C GLU A 58 -12.18 12.23 -4.36
N ASN A 59 -12.92 11.14 -4.14
CA ASN A 59 -13.83 10.99 -3.00
C ASN A 59 -13.28 10.13 -1.86
N CYS A 60 -12.12 9.49 -2.02
CA CYS A 60 -11.56 8.61 -0.99
C CYS A 60 -11.08 9.36 0.25
N ARG A 61 -11.05 8.66 1.38
CA ARG A 61 -10.47 9.09 2.66
C ARG A 61 -8.97 8.82 2.72
N ALA A 62 -8.53 7.77 2.03
CA ALA A 62 -7.13 7.39 1.97
C ALA A 62 -6.86 6.58 0.70
N ILE A 63 -5.58 6.45 0.35
CA ILE A 63 -5.11 5.69 -0.80
C ILE A 63 -4.00 4.77 -0.32
N LEU A 64 -4.11 3.48 -0.63
CA LEU A 64 -3.04 2.50 -0.49
C LEU A 64 -2.48 2.21 -1.87
N ILE A 65 -1.16 2.25 -2.00
CA ILE A 65 -0.46 2.01 -3.26
C ILE A 65 0.55 0.90 -3.03
N PHE A 66 0.36 -0.23 -3.70
CA PHE A 66 1.28 -1.36 -3.72
C PHE A 66 1.90 -1.44 -5.11
N PRO A 67 3.15 -0.99 -5.28
CA PRO A 67 3.82 -1.01 -6.57
C PRO A 67 3.97 -2.39 -7.15
N GLU A 68 4.06 -3.40 -6.29
CA GLU A 68 4.19 -4.77 -6.69
C GLU A 68 3.59 -5.70 -5.63
N VAL A 69 2.63 -6.51 -6.06
CA VAL A 69 2.06 -7.60 -5.28
C VAL A 69 2.34 -8.88 -6.07
N TYR A 70 3.03 -9.80 -5.43
CA TYR A 70 3.30 -11.14 -5.96
C TYR A 70 2.26 -12.11 -5.44
N GLU A 71 1.82 -13.00 -6.29
CA GLU A 71 0.99 -14.16 -5.96
C GLU A 71 1.55 -15.38 -6.67
N GLY A 72 1.77 -16.46 -5.93
CA GLY A 72 2.28 -17.70 -6.50
C GLY A 72 1.88 -18.91 -5.68
N GLY A 73 1.74 -20.05 -6.35
CA GLY A 73 1.39 -21.31 -5.69
C GLY A 73 1.06 -22.43 -6.66
N PHE A 74 0.80 -23.58 -6.11
CA PHE A 74 0.37 -24.77 -6.85
C PHE A 74 -1.00 -25.27 -6.36
N PHE A 75 -1.12 -25.85 -5.17
CA PHE A 75 -2.38 -26.17 -4.49
C PHE A 75 -2.67 -25.16 -3.37
N PHE A 76 -1.62 -24.63 -2.81
CA PHE A 76 -1.65 -23.53 -1.85
C PHE A 76 -0.86 -22.38 -2.46
N GLY A 77 -1.43 -21.21 -2.42
CA GLY A 77 -0.79 -19.99 -2.89
C GLY A 77 -0.48 -19.06 -1.73
N ALA A 78 0.53 -18.24 -1.94
CA ALA A 78 0.82 -17.11 -1.07
C ALA A 78 0.88 -15.83 -1.90
N LYS A 79 0.43 -14.73 -1.33
CA LYS A 79 0.59 -13.40 -1.90
C LYS A 79 1.24 -12.46 -0.91
N GLY A 80 1.98 -11.49 -1.43
CA GLY A 80 2.64 -10.50 -0.61
C GLY A 80 3.16 -9.33 -1.40
N GLY A 81 3.24 -8.18 -0.74
CA GLY A 81 3.79 -6.95 -1.31
C GLY A 81 3.93 -5.87 -0.25
N ASN A 82 4.78 -4.90 -0.54
CA ASN A 82 4.94 -3.70 0.28
C ASN A 82 4.36 -2.50 -0.45
N GLY A 83 3.80 -1.58 0.31
CA GLY A 83 3.18 -0.38 -0.23
C GLY A 83 3.15 0.75 0.78
N LEU A 84 2.44 1.79 0.42
CA LEU A 84 2.28 2.97 1.25
C LEU A 84 0.83 3.44 1.29
N LEU A 85 0.46 4.02 2.44
CA LEU A 85 -0.81 4.66 2.71
C LEU A 85 -0.62 6.18 2.70
N LEU A 86 -1.51 6.89 2.01
CA LEU A 86 -1.69 8.33 2.10
C LEU A 86 -3.09 8.61 2.65
N ILE A 87 -3.20 9.47 3.63
CA ILE A 87 -4.48 9.85 4.27
C ILE A 87 -4.88 11.24 3.82
N ARG A 88 -6.10 11.40 3.33
CA ARG A 88 -6.67 12.69 2.95
C ARG A 88 -7.06 13.50 4.18
N LYS A 89 -6.57 14.72 4.28
CA LYS A 89 -6.91 15.68 5.32
C LYS A 89 -7.97 16.70 4.88
N SER A 90 -7.92 17.10 3.61
CA SER A 90 -8.91 17.97 2.99
C SER A 90 -8.95 17.72 1.47
N LYS A 91 -9.73 18.47 0.71
CA LYS A 91 -10.01 18.23 -0.72
C LYS A 91 -8.77 17.81 -1.53
N ASN A 92 -7.65 18.53 -1.41
CA ASN A 92 -6.41 18.26 -2.15
C ASN A 92 -5.20 18.07 -1.24
N LYS A 93 -5.40 17.85 0.07
CA LYS A 93 -4.31 17.67 1.01
C LYS A 93 -4.25 16.25 1.52
N PHE A 94 -3.09 15.63 1.37
CA PHE A 94 -2.78 14.32 1.89
C PHE A 94 -1.64 14.39 2.90
N THR A 95 -1.58 13.44 3.81
CA THR A 95 -0.45 13.20 4.71
C THR A 95 0.07 11.78 4.54
N GLY A 96 1.28 11.52 5.00
CA GLY A 96 2.01 10.27 4.84
C GLY A 96 3.40 10.51 4.25
N PRO A 97 4.05 9.47 3.69
CA PRO A 97 3.56 8.09 3.51
C PRO A 97 3.65 7.28 4.79
N PHE A 98 2.72 6.36 5.00
CA PHE A 98 2.82 5.33 6.04
C PHE A 98 2.97 3.98 5.35
N PHE A 99 3.98 3.20 5.73
CA PHE A 99 4.30 1.95 5.04
C PHE A 99 3.51 0.78 5.59
N TYR A 100 3.02 -0.05 4.67
CA TYR A 100 2.22 -1.23 4.94
C TYR A 100 2.69 -2.42 4.10
N SER A 101 2.42 -3.62 4.56
CA SER A 101 2.49 -4.83 3.74
C SER A 101 1.11 -5.44 3.59
N ILE A 102 0.84 -5.96 2.39
CA ILE A 102 -0.28 -6.86 2.14
C ILE A 102 0.25 -8.28 2.06
N GLY A 103 -0.49 -9.24 2.63
CA GLY A 103 -0.17 -10.64 2.58
C GLY A 103 -1.42 -11.49 2.58
N GLY A 104 -1.31 -12.76 2.20
CA GLY A 104 -2.42 -13.68 2.23
C GLY A 104 -2.01 -15.08 1.80
N LEU A 105 -2.87 -16.03 2.17
CA LEU A 105 -2.80 -17.40 1.70
C LEU A 105 -4.04 -17.66 0.84
N SER A 106 -3.86 -18.37 -0.23
CA SER A 106 -4.95 -18.82 -1.10
C SER A 106 -4.91 -20.35 -1.22
N VAL A 107 -6.08 -20.95 -1.36
CA VAL A 107 -6.23 -22.39 -1.62
C VAL A 107 -6.95 -22.51 -2.96
N GLY A 108 -6.38 -23.26 -3.88
CA GLY A 108 -6.99 -23.49 -5.19
C GLY A 108 -5.99 -24.00 -6.22
N LEU A 109 -6.52 -24.47 -7.35
CA LEU A 109 -5.71 -24.89 -8.50
C LEU A 109 -5.15 -23.65 -9.24
N GLN A 110 -4.21 -22.99 -8.61
CA GLN A 110 -3.51 -21.86 -9.21
C GLN A 110 -2.09 -22.29 -9.57
N PHE A 111 -1.85 -22.45 -10.88
CA PHE A 111 -0.53 -22.79 -11.38
C PHE A 111 0.22 -21.53 -11.78
N GLY A 112 1.38 -21.30 -11.18
CA GLY A 112 2.31 -20.26 -11.60
C GLY A 112 2.49 -19.12 -10.63
N ALA A 113 3.25 -18.14 -11.06
CA ALA A 113 3.51 -16.89 -10.37
C ALA A 113 2.92 -15.73 -11.17
N LYS A 114 2.31 -14.77 -10.46
CA LYS A 114 1.76 -13.53 -11.02
C LYS A 114 2.29 -12.36 -10.21
N SER A 115 2.41 -11.22 -10.84
CA SER A 115 2.64 -9.96 -10.13
C SER A 115 1.82 -8.85 -10.76
N GLY A 116 1.54 -7.82 -10.01
CA GLY A 116 0.80 -6.68 -10.50
C GLY A 116 0.86 -5.49 -9.54
N LYS A 117 0.51 -4.35 -10.09
CA LYS A 117 0.36 -3.09 -9.37
C LYS A 117 -1.05 -2.98 -8.83
N VAL A 118 -1.17 -2.50 -7.58
CA VAL A 118 -2.46 -2.36 -6.93
C VAL A 118 -2.59 -0.98 -6.31
N VAL A 119 -3.70 -0.32 -6.59
CA VAL A 119 -4.11 0.90 -5.89
C VAL A 119 -5.46 0.64 -5.24
N MET A 120 -5.58 0.94 -3.95
CA MET A 120 -6.83 0.81 -3.22
C MET A 120 -7.27 2.19 -2.74
N THR A 121 -8.53 2.53 -2.99
CA THR A 121 -9.16 3.74 -2.47
C THR A 121 -10.05 3.37 -1.29
N VAL A 122 -9.80 4.00 -0.14
CA VAL A 122 -10.55 3.82 1.09
C VAL A 122 -11.66 4.86 1.13
N MET A 123 -12.91 4.44 1.05
CA MET A 123 -14.05 5.35 0.89
C MET A 123 -14.68 5.75 2.21
N THR A 124 -14.59 4.92 3.24
CA THR A 124 -15.27 5.12 4.51
C THR A 124 -14.34 5.42 5.68
N ASN A 125 -14.84 6.12 6.67
CA ASN A 125 -14.12 6.31 7.93
C ASN A 125 -13.94 4.98 8.69
N ARG A 126 -14.88 4.03 8.54
CA ARG A 126 -14.78 2.68 9.10
C ARG A 126 -13.55 1.97 8.49
N GLY A 127 -13.44 1.97 7.16
CA GLY A 127 -12.31 1.37 6.45
C GLY A 127 -10.97 2.00 6.86
N LEU A 128 -10.90 3.33 6.95
CA LEU A 128 -9.68 4.00 7.40
C LEU A 128 -9.31 3.61 8.84
N LYS A 129 -10.24 3.64 9.78
CA LYS A 129 -9.99 3.24 11.16
C LYS A 129 -9.55 1.77 11.28
N SER A 130 -10.09 0.89 10.43
CA SER A 130 -9.70 -0.52 10.42
C SER A 130 -8.28 -0.72 9.88
N ILE A 131 -7.86 0.05 8.86
CA ILE A 131 -6.48 0.01 8.34
C ILE A 131 -5.46 0.42 9.40
N LEU A 132 -5.82 1.37 10.26
CA LEU A 132 -4.91 1.88 11.28
C LEU A 132 -4.72 0.95 12.48
N LYS A 133 -5.47 -0.17 12.57
CA LYS A 133 -5.21 -1.22 13.55
C LYS A 133 -3.90 -1.95 13.22
N GLU A 134 -3.38 -2.73 14.16
CA GLU A 134 -2.15 -3.52 13.96
C GLU A 134 -2.25 -4.51 12.79
N ARG A 135 -3.44 -5.07 12.58
CA ARG A 135 -3.69 -6.00 11.49
C ARG A 135 -5.16 -5.91 11.06
N LEU A 136 -5.36 -5.72 9.76
CA LEU A 136 -6.69 -5.75 9.14
C LEU A 136 -6.80 -7.00 8.28
N LYS A 137 -7.95 -7.68 8.34
CA LYS A 137 -8.27 -8.80 7.46
C LYS A 137 -9.43 -8.43 6.54
N PHE A 138 -9.19 -8.46 5.24
CA PHE A 138 -10.22 -8.17 4.23
C PHE A 138 -11.30 -9.27 4.24
N GLY A 139 -12.55 -8.85 4.09
CA GLY A 139 -13.73 -9.73 4.16
C GLY A 139 -14.18 -10.04 5.58
N VAL A 140 -13.44 -9.61 6.61
CA VAL A 140 -13.79 -9.76 8.04
C VAL A 140 -13.93 -8.39 8.69
N ASP A 141 -12.90 -7.56 8.62
CA ASP A 141 -12.86 -6.24 9.27
C ASP A 141 -13.43 -5.14 8.37
N VAL A 142 -13.32 -5.31 7.06
CA VAL A 142 -13.77 -4.37 6.02
C VAL A 142 -14.24 -5.11 4.78
N ASP A 143 -15.19 -4.50 4.08
CA ASP A 143 -15.61 -4.93 2.75
C ASP A 143 -14.71 -4.31 1.69
N ALA A 144 -14.13 -5.14 0.83
CA ALA A 144 -13.28 -4.71 -0.26
C ALA A 144 -13.76 -5.31 -1.60
N VAL A 145 -13.80 -4.48 -2.63
CA VAL A 145 -14.23 -4.86 -3.97
C VAL A 145 -13.10 -4.60 -4.96
N VAL A 146 -12.85 -5.57 -5.83
CA VAL A 146 -11.94 -5.41 -6.97
C VAL A 146 -12.72 -4.82 -8.13
N VAL A 147 -12.28 -3.66 -8.61
CA VAL A 147 -12.86 -3.01 -9.78
C VAL A 147 -12.20 -3.60 -11.03
N SER A 148 -12.98 -4.36 -11.79
CA SER A 148 -12.59 -4.89 -13.11
C SER A 148 -13.61 -4.49 -14.17
N ASP A 149 -13.25 -4.63 -15.45
CA ASP A 149 -14.14 -4.31 -16.57
C ASP A 149 -15.54 -4.89 -16.41
N GLY A 150 -16.55 -4.03 -16.49
CA GLY A 150 -17.97 -4.41 -16.47
C GLY A 150 -18.64 -4.45 -15.08
N ILE A 151 -17.90 -4.40 -13.99
CA ILE A 151 -18.45 -4.34 -12.63
C ILE A 151 -18.17 -2.97 -11.99
N GLY A 152 -18.29 -1.92 -12.76
CA GLY A 152 -18.14 -0.57 -12.24
C GLY A 152 -19.35 0.25 -12.59
N TYR A 153 -20.00 0.84 -11.59
CA TYR A 153 -20.98 1.93 -11.70
C TYR A 153 -22.27 1.72 -12.50
N SER A 154 -22.44 0.68 -13.32
CA SER A 154 -23.69 0.44 -14.05
C SER A 154 -24.64 -0.57 -13.39
N ALA A 155 -24.25 -1.19 -12.30
CA ALA A 155 -25.18 -1.94 -11.45
C ALA A 155 -25.74 -1.00 -10.39
N GLU A 156 -26.58 -0.08 -10.82
CA GLU A 156 -27.22 0.95 -9.99
C GLU A 156 -28.15 0.41 -8.88
N SER A 157 -28.27 -0.89 -8.72
CA SER A 157 -29.21 -1.46 -7.77
C SER A 157 -28.63 -2.36 -6.68
N THR A 158 -27.32 -2.66 -6.67
CA THR A 158 -26.70 -3.52 -5.65
C THR A 158 -25.24 -3.17 -5.33
N LEU A 159 -24.83 -1.93 -5.52
CA LEU A 159 -23.56 -1.45 -5.02
C LEU A 159 -23.60 -1.47 -3.49
N ARG A 160 -23.16 -2.58 -2.89
CA ARG A 160 -22.66 -2.53 -1.54
C ARG A 160 -21.66 -1.39 -1.51
N LEU A 161 -21.90 -0.42 -0.68
CA LEU A 161 -20.94 0.65 -0.40
C LEU A 161 -19.75 0.00 0.28
N ALA A 162 -18.83 -0.54 -0.52
CA ALA A 162 -17.63 -1.15 0.00
C ALA A 162 -16.77 -0.10 0.71
N ASP A 163 -16.10 -0.52 1.76
CA ASP A 163 -15.16 0.35 2.44
C ASP A 163 -13.95 0.67 1.59
N ILE A 164 -13.55 -0.28 0.73
CA ILE A 164 -12.32 -0.21 -0.07
C ILE A 164 -12.61 -0.71 -1.50
N TYR A 165 -12.14 0.05 -2.48
CA TYR A 165 -12.10 -0.37 -3.88
C TYR A 165 -10.67 -0.56 -4.33
N SER A 166 -10.39 -1.71 -4.93
CA SER A 166 -9.06 -2.11 -5.41
C SER A 166 -8.99 -2.10 -6.92
N PHE A 167 -7.99 -1.44 -7.46
CA PHE A 167 -7.67 -1.31 -8.88
C PHE A 167 -6.33 -2.00 -9.16
N THR A 168 -6.26 -2.82 -10.19
CA THR A 168 -5.04 -3.54 -10.56
C THR A 168 -4.77 -3.47 -12.05
N ASP A 169 -3.50 -3.43 -12.44
CA ASP A 169 -3.08 -3.51 -13.84
C ASP A 169 -2.98 -4.95 -14.37
N ASN A 170 -3.11 -5.93 -13.49
CA ASN A 170 -3.09 -7.34 -13.85
C ASN A 170 -4.42 -8.00 -13.46
N LYS A 171 -5.29 -8.22 -14.45
CA LYS A 171 -6.61 -8.86 -14.27
C LYS A 171 -6.52 -10.24 -13.59
N GLY A 172 -5.39 -10.95 -13.75
CA GLY A 172 -5.17 -12.26 -13.12
C GLY A 172 -4.82 -12.22 -11.64
N LEU A 173 -4.40 -11.08 -11.09
CA LEU A 173 -3.86 -11.00 -9.74
C LEU A 173 -4.91 -11.27 -8.63
N PHE A 174 -6.16 -10.87 -8.87
CA PHE A 174 -7.28 -11.09 -7.92
C PHE A 174 -8.46 -11.84 -8.56
N LEU A 175 -8.32 -12.28 -9.84
CA LEU A 175 -9.31 -13.12 -10.48
C LEU A 175 -9.18 -14.55 -9.94
N GLY A 176 -10.21 -15.01 -9.24
CA GLY A 176 -10.27 -16.38 -8.71
C GLY A 176 -9.77 -16.54 -7.27
N SER A 177 -9.01 -15.58 -6.74
CA SER A 177 -8.85 -15.41 -5.29
C SER A 177 -9.33 -14.02 -4.94
N SER A 178 -10.41 -13.91 -4.20
CA SER A 178 -10.89 -12.64 -3.71
C SER A 178 -9.79 -11.95 -2.90
N ILE A 179 -9.81 -10.65 -2.84
CA ILE A 179 -9.01 -9.89 -1.88
C ILE A 179 -9.31 -10.33 -0.43
N GLU A 180 -10.48 -10.95 -0.25
CA GLU A 180 -10.91 -11.59 0.98
C GLU A 180 -9.91 -12.65 1.45
N GLY A 181 -9.66 -12.67 2.76
CA GLY A 181 -8.65 -13.54 3.37
C GLY A 181 -7.22 -12.96 3.31
N SER A 182 -6.98 -11.92 2.53
CA SER A 182 -5.73 -11.15 2.64
C SER A 182 -5.72 -10.33 3.91
N TYR A 183 -4.53 -10.02 4.39
CA TYR A 183 -4.35 -9.12 5.53
C TYR A 183 -3.46 -7.95 5.15
N LEU A 184 -3.66 -6.86 5.85
CA LEU A 184 -2.86 -5.64 5.79
C LEU A 184 -2.27 -5.37 7.16
N GLN A 185 -0.98 -5.04 7.22
CA GLN A 185 -0.30 -4.71 8.47
C GLN A 185 0.74 -3.60 8.26
N PRO A 186 0.97 -2.73 9.26
CA PRO A 186 1.97 -1.68 9.18
C PRO A 186 3.39 -2.25 9.12
N ARG A 187 4.25 -1.62 8.33
CA ARG A 187 5.70 -1.86 8.28
C ARG A 187 6.39 -0.89 9.26
N ASN A 188 6.30 -1.23 10.54
CA ASN A 188 6.83 -0.39 11.61
C ASN A 188 8.33 -0.11 11.48
N ASP A 189 9.08 -1.04 10.88
CA ASP A 189 10.49 -0.87 10.58
C ASP A 189 10.77 0.25 9.56
N LEU A 190 9.95 0.34 8.48
CA LEU A 190 10.05 1.40 7.47
C LEU A 190 9.47 2.72 7.98
N ASN A 191 8.37 2.67 8.73
CA ASN A 191 7.78 3.84 9.36
C ASN A 191 8.77 4.48 10.34
N ARG A 192 9.40 3.70 11.21
CA ARG A 192 10.43 4.19 12.13
C ARG A 192 11.64 4.77 11.40
N MET A 193 12.02 4.18 10.26
CA MET A 193 13.09 4.72 9.41
C MET A 193 12.78 6.15 8.95
N LEU A 194 11.56 6.39 8.45
CA LEU A 194 11.17 7.69 7.89
C LEU A 194 10.82 8.71 8.99
N TYR A 195 10.08 8.30 10.02
CA TYR A 195 9.57 9.20 11.06
C TYR A 195 10.48 9.34 12.26
N LYS A 196 11.52 8.50 12.39
CA LYS A 196 12.48 8.45 13.51
C LYS A 196 11.83 8.14 14.85
N LYS A 197 10.63 7.56 14.84
CA LYS A 197 9.86 7.11 16.00
C LYS A 197 8.85 6.04 15.60
N ASP A 198 8.34 5.32 16.55
CA ASP A 198 7.17 4.48 16.34
C ASP A 198 5.93 5.35 16.13
N LEU A 199 5.00 4.86 15.32
CA LEU A 199 3.74 5.53 15.04
C LEU A 199 2.59 4.60 15.41
N ASP A 200 1.79 5.01 16.37
CA ASP A 200 0.48 4.42 16.61
C ASP A 200 -0.60 5.05 15.72
N SER A 201 -1.82 4.52 15.80
CA SER A 201 -2.97 5.00 15.00
C SER A 201 -3.29 6.47 15.25
N ASP A 202 -3.19 6.93 16.51
CA ASP A 202 -3.49 8.31 16.88
C ASP A 202 -2.40 9.26 16.37
N GLU A 203 -1.15 8.86 16.45
CA GLU A 203 -0.04 9.62 15.91
C GLU A 203 -0.10 9.74 14.39
N ILE A 204 -0.51 8.68 13.67
CA ILE A 204 -0.76 8.70 12.23
C ILE A 204 -1.88 9.70 11.90
N LEU A 205 -2.99 9.65 12.64
CA LEU A 205 -4.12 10.56 12.44
C LEU A 205 -3.79 12.02 12.77
N LYS A 206 -2.86 12.28 13.67
CA LYS A 206 -2.38 13.63 14.02
C LYS A 206 -1.40 14.22 13.00
N GLN A 207 -0.86 13.43 12.07
CA GLN A 207 0.03 13.96 11.02
C GLN A 207 -0.77 14.88 10.08
N GLU A 208 -0.46 16.17 10.08
CA GLU A 208 -1.14 17.17 9.24
C GLU A 208 -0.42 17.42 7.92
N LYS A 209 0.90 17.28 7.91
CA LYS A 209 1.73 17.59 6.74
C LYS A 209 2.30 16.33 6.11
N PRO A 210 2.36 16.28 4.77
CA PRO A 210 3.06 15.20 4.08
C PRO A 210 4.56 15.30 4.33
N LYS A 211 5.26 14.18 4.22
CA LYS A 211 6.70 14.18 4.05
C LYS A 211 7.07 14.68 2.65
N ASN A 212 8.19 15.39 2.52
CA ASN A 212 8.64 15.94 1.25
C ASN A 212 8.84 14.88 0.17
N GLU A 213 9.20 13.66 0.59
CA GLU A 213 9.43 12.51 -0.27
C GLU A 213 8.23 12.13 -1.13
N ILE A 214 6.99 12.48 -0.74
CA ILE A 214 5.79 12.18 -1.51
C ILE A 214 5.22 13.39 -2.29
N SER A 215 5.95 14.47 -2.39
CA SER A 215 5.49 15.68 -3.10
C SER A 215 5.10 15.39 -4.56
N ASN A 216 5.83 14.52 -5.25
CA ASN A 216 5.51 14.11 -6.62
C ASN A 216 4.23 13.26 -6.68
N ILE A 217 4.02 12.35 -5.72
CA ILE A 217 2.80 11.55 -5.65
C ILE A 217 1.59 12.46 -5.50
N ILE A 218 1.67 13.46 -4.63
CA ILE A 218 0.58 14.43 -4.41
C ILE A 218 0.28 15.19 -5.71
N LYS A 219 1.28 15.69 -6.42
CA LYS A 219 1.11 16.34 -7.72
C LYS A 219 0.45 15.43 -8.77
N ILE A 220 0.82 14.15 -8.80
CA ILE A 220 0.20 13.18 -9.70
C ILE A 220 -1.29 13.01 -9.36
N ILE A 221 -1.63 12.89 -8.08
CA ILE A 221 -3.02 12.79 -7.61
C ILE A 221 -3.82 14.04 -8.01
N GLU A 222 -3.27 15.23 -7.77
CA GLU A 222 -3.89 16.50 -8.15
C GLU A 222 -4.14 16.59 -9.64
N ASN A 223 -3.18 16.20 -10.48
CA ASN A 223 -3.32 16.17 -11.93
C ASN A 223 -4.40 15.18 -12.40
N ILE A 224 -4.47 13.99 -11.79
CA ILE A 224 -5.51 13.00 -12.13
C ILE A 224 -6.89 13.57 -11.84
N ILE A 225 -7.07 14.19 -10.67
CA ILE A 225 -8.35 14.79 -10.26
C ILE A 225 -8.67 16.02 -11.10
N GLY A 226 -7.67 16.87 -11.41
CA GLY A 226 -7.83 18.11 -12.20
C GLY A 226 -8.24 17.86 -13.65
N ASN A 227 -7.64 16.92 -14.32
CA ASN A 227 -7.94 16.57 -15.72
C ASN A 227 -9.39 16.07 -15.93
N LYS A 228 -10.06 15.62 -14.88
CA LYS A 228 -11.48 15.28 -14.92
C LYS A 228 -12.36 16.52 -15.12
N SER A 229 -11.97 17.65 -14.56
CA SER A 229 -12.74 18.90 -14.62
C SER A 229 -12.78 19.49 -16.03
N GLU A 230 -11.78 19.17 -16.87
CA GLU A 230 -11.69 19.65 -18.27
C GLU A 230 -12.42 18.74 -19.27
N LYS A 231 -12.83 17.53 -18.84
CA LYS A 231 -13.54 16.56 -19.71
C LYS A 231 -15.07 16.63 -19.57
N LYS A 232 -15.59 17.52 -18.74
CA LYS A 232 -17.02 17.82 -18.59
C LYS A 232 -17.37 19.10 -19.33
#